data_d787e8c0093d4b0ca49aa11c23f5f612
#
_entry.id   d787e8c0093d4b0ca49aa11c23f5f612
#
_cell.length_a   1.000
_cell.length_b   1.000
_cell.length_c   1.000
_cell.angle_alpha   90.00
_cell.angle_beta   90.00
_cell.angle_gamma   90.00
#
_symmetry.space_group_name_H-M   'P 1'
#
loop_
_entity.id
_entity.type
_entity.pdbx_description
1 polymer ?
#
loop_
_entity_poly.entity_id
_entity_poly.type
_entity_poly.pdbx_seq_one_letter_code
_entity_poly.pdbx_strand_id
1 'polypeptide(L)'
;MAGKNGICGHFHADQFACLLERRWEYTDELFIRCNARVNTLPNARNVVMKWGIYQVADRNVSVEQMCDRALLAARSIKGRYGTYFAAYDDQLRNRLLREQAITDSMEPALAKKQFEVYLQPKYRIKDHRLSGAEALVRWRHPVWGFQSPGEFIPLFEQNGFITKLDQYVWERAASVLREWDNRGYPPIPVSVNVSRADIYHKDLADMLLGIVRRYRLQPSRLHLEITESAYTENPEQVIETVGYLRELGFVIEMDDFGSGYSSLNMLKDVPVDILKMDMKFLEDQGISGRGPEILASLVRMAKKTGHAHHCRGYRDEGTGRFSALCGM
;
A
#
# COMPACT_ATOMS: atom_id res chain seq x y z
N MET A 1 0.68 36.17 -11.52
CA MET A 1 2.01 35.54 -11.58
C MET A 1 2.90 36.17 -12.65
N ALA A 2 2.48 36.29 -13.87
CA ALA A 2 3.37 36.73 -14.97
C ALA A 2 3.91 38.17 -14.84
N GLY A 3 3.25 39.04 -14.07
CA GLY A 3 3.69 40.43 -13.92
C GLY A 3 3.88 41.17 -15.26
N LYS A 4 4.75 42.22 -15.26
CA LYS A 4 5.07 42.94 -16.49
C LYS A 4 6.10 42.22 -17.39
N ASN A 5 6.85 41.25 -16.87
CA ASN A 5 7.97 40.61 -17.54
C ASN A 5 7.75 39.10 -17.79
N GLY A 6 6.54 38.61 -17.66
CA GLY A 6 6.20 37.20 -17.92
C GLY A 6 5.23 37.05 -19.06
N ILE A 7 5.28 35.89 -19.73
CA ILE A 7 4.35 35.53 -20.81
C ILE A 7 3.56 34.31 -20.33
N CYS A 8 2.23 34.36 -20.45
CA CYS A 8 1.35 33.23 -20.20
C CYS A 8 0.52 32.95 -21.41
N GLY A 9 0.32 31.70 -21.73
CA GLY A 9 -0.51 31.26 -22.85
C GLY A 9 -1.38 30.06 -22.45
N HIS A 10 -2.50 29.91 -23.10
CA HIS A 10 -3.30 28.70 -23.10
C HIS A 10 -2.63 27.66 -24.00
N PHE A 11 -2.33 26.48 -23.46
CA PHE A 11 -1.60 25.47 -24.20
C PHE A 11 -2.55 24.42 -24.78
N HIS A 12 -3.36 23.79 -23.94
CA HIS A 12 -4.32 22.79 -24.39
C HIS A 12 -5.37 22.53 -23.27
N ALA A 13 -6.64 22.45 -23.63
CA ALA A 13 -7.76 22.13 -22.74
C ALA A 13 -7.72 22.93 -21.41
N ASP A 14 -7.33 22.31 -20.32
CA ASP A 14 -7.19 22.89 -18.97
C ASP A 14 -5.73 23.28 -18.63
N GLN A 15 -4.82 23.28 -19.62
CA GLN A 15 -3.40 23.51 -19.42
C GLN A 15 -2.97 24.90 -19.89
N PHE A 16 -2.21 25.57 -19.02
CA PHE A 16 -1.64 26.88 -19.27
C PHE A 16 -0.14 26.83 -19.05
N ALA A 17 0.63 27.48 -19.91
CA ALA A 17 2.07 27.64 -19.78
C ALA A 17 2.42 29.09 -19.44
N CYS A 18 3.33 29.28 -18.51
CA CYS A 18 3.83 30.61 -18.14
C CYS A 18 5.36 30.60 -18.15
N LEU A 19 5.96 31.53 -18.90
CA LEU A 19 7.39 31.82 -18.81
C LEU A 19 7.59 33.00 -17.89
N LEU A 20 8.37 32.80 -16.80
CA LEU A 20 8.57 33.78 -15.77
C LEU A 20 10.06 34.03 -15.56
N GLU A 21 10.43 35.23 -15.12
CA GLU A 21 11.79 35.51 -14.65
C GLU A 21 12.07 34.77 -13.33
N ARG A 22 13.33 34.29 -13.14
CA ARG A 22 13.77 33.57 -11.93
C ARG A 22 13.87 34.47 -10.69
N ARG A 23 12.92 35.34 -10.43
CA ARG A 23 12.95 36.25 -9.28
C ARG A 23 12.13 35.77 -8.08
N TRP A 24 11.42 34.64 -8.22
CA TRP A 24 10.42 34.20 -7.23
C TRP A 24 10.86 32.87 -6.61
N GLU A 25 10.83 32.85 -5.29
CA GLU A 25 10.81 31.57 -4.57
C GLU A 25 9.42 30.97 -4.70
N TYR A 26 9.33 29.76 -5.24
CA TYR A 26 8.10 29.03 -5.36
C TYR A 26 7.81 28.33 -4.04
N THR A 27 6.82 28.79 -3.31
CA THR A 27 6.39 28.24 -2.02
C THR A 27 4.96 27.73 -2.12
N ASP A 28 4.61 26.75 -1.28
CA ASP A 28 3.22 26.23 -1.19
C ASP A 28 2.24 27.37 -0.96
N GLU A 29 2.60 28.36 -0.14
CA GLU A 29 1.76 29.51 0.17
C GLU A 29 1.41 30.35 -1.07
N LEU A 30 2.34 30.50 -2.01
CA LEU A 30 2.10 31.18 -3.29
C LEU A 30 1.03 30.41 -4.10
N PHE A 31 1.16 29.11 -4.22
CA PHE A 31 0.25 28.28 -5.01
C PHE A 31 -1.12 28.11 -4.36
N ILE A 32 -1.19 28.02 -3.02
CA ILE A 32 -2.44 28.05 -2.26
C ILE A 32 -3.20 29.37 -2.55
N ARG A 33 -2.52 30.53 -2.49
CA ARG A 33 -3.13 31.83 -2.82
C ARG A 33 -3.61 31.89 -4.27
N CYS A 34 -2.86 31.31 -5.20
CA CYS A 34 -3.29 31.23 -6.60
C CYS A 34 -4.55 30.39 -6.77
N ASN A 35 -4.63 29.23 -6.15
CA ASN A 35 -5.81 28.38 -6.15
C ASN A 35 -7.02 29.08 -5.52
N ALA A 36 -6.85 29.73 -4.38
CA ALA A 36 -7.90 30.51 -3.73
C ALA A 36 -8.45 31.61 -4.67
N ARG A 37 -7.55 32.35 -5.34
CA ARG A 37 -7.94 33.41 -6.27
C ARG A 37 -8.71 32.88 -7.50
N VAL A 38 -8.35 31.72 -8.03
CA VAL A 38 -9.11 31.11 -9.14
C VAL A 38 -10.51 30.75 -8.69
N ASN A 39 -10.66 30.19 -7.49
CA ASN A 39 -11.95 29.81 -6.92
C ASN A 39 -12.87 31.00 -6.55
N THR A 40 -12.39 32.26 -6.63
CA THR A 40 -13.25 33.44 -6.52
C THR A 40 -13.90 33.83 -7.84
N LEU A 41 -13.49 33.24 -8.96
CA LEU A 41 -14.05 33.55 -10.27
C LEU A 41 -15.45 32.92 -10.42
N PRO A 42 -16.37 33.59 -11.14
CA PRO A 42 -17.67 32.99 -11.51
C PRO A 42 -17.44 31.64 -12.21
N ASN A 43 -18.16 30.62 -11.80
CA ASN A 43 -18.09 29.24 -12.34
C ASN A 43 -16.80 28.44 -12.08
N ALA A 44 -15.87 28.92 -11.26
CA ALA A 44 -14.65 28.21 -10.89
C ALA A 44 -14.71 27.69 -9.44
N ARG A 45 -15.73 26.88 -9.09
CA ARG A 45 -15.85 26.31 -7.74
C ARG A 45 -15.10 24.99 -7.65
N ASN A 46 -14.31 24.81 -6.57
CA ASN A 46 -13.53 23.59 -6.28
C ASN A 46 -12.47 23.24 -7.33
N VAL A 47 -11.95 24.23 -8.05
CA VAL A 47 -10.84 24.04 -8.98
C VAL A 47 -9.54 23.89 -8.20
N VAL A 48 -8.83 22.77 -8.40
CA VAL A 48 -7.49 22.54 -7.84
C VAL A 48 -6.48 22.55 -8.97
N MET A 49 -5.65 23.60 -9.01
CA MET A 49 -4.57 23.69 -9.99
C MET A 49 -3.32 22.99 -9.46
N LYS A 50 -2.64 22.25 -10.34
CA LYS A 50 -1.32 21.66 -10.11
C LYS A 50 -0.31 22.37 -10.99
N TRP A 51 0.84 22.69 -10.41
CA TRP A 51 1.87 23.48 -11.06
C TRP A 51 3.12 22.65 -11.26
N GLY A 52 3.59 22.58 -12.51
CA GLY A 52 4.88 22.01 -12.82
C GLY A 52 5.88 23.12 -13.13
N ILE A 53 7.05 23.04 -12.56
CA ILE A 53 8.09 24.05 -12.71
C ILE A 53 9.28 23.39 -13.41
N TYR A 54 9.70 23.98 -14.54
CA TYR A 54 10.96 23.67 -15.16
C TYR A 54 11.87 24.90 -15.12
N GLN A 55 13.04 24.77 -14.52
CA GLN A 55 14.05 25.80 -14.51
C GLN A 55 14.86 25.74 -15.80
N VAL A 56 14.75 26.77 -16.63
CA VAL A 56 15.52 26.88 -17.87
C VAL A 56 16.99 27.14 -17.53
N ALA A 57 17.78 26.07 -17.52
CA ALA A 57 19.24 26.16 -17.33
C ALA A 57 19.99 26.17 -18.67
N ASP A 58 19.51 25.40 -19.64
CA ASP A 58 20.04 25.34 -21.00
C ASP A 58 19.03 25.92 -22.00
N ARG A 59 19.44 26.94 -22.73
CA ARG A 59 18.63 27.60 -23.74
C ARG A 59 18.58 26.86 -25.09
N ASN A 60 19.42 25.84 -25.27
CA ASN A 60 19.40 24.98 -26.46
C ASN A 60 18.26 23.96 -26.43
N VAL A 61 17.65 23.74 -25.28
CA VAL A 61 16.44 22.91 -25.15
C VAL A 61 15.28 23.59 -25.85
N SER A 62 14.54 22.87 -26.68
CA SER A 62 13.39 23.44 -27.38
C SER A 62 12.29 23.84 -26.39
N VAL A 63 11.49 24.86 -26.73
CA VAL A 63 10.37 25.34 -25.91
C VAL A 63 9.36 24.21 -25.65
N GLU A 64 9.13 23.38 -26.64
CA GLU A 64 8.28 22.19 -26.54
C GLU A 64 8.77 21.24 -25.43
N GLN A 65 10.06 20.89 -25.45
CA GLN A 65 10.66 20.06 -24.41
C GLN A 65 10.62 20.72 -23.02
N MET A 66 10.77 22.06 -22.96
CA MET A 66 10.65 22.78 -21.67
C MET A 66 9.23 22.69 -21.11
N CYS A 67 8.22 22.85 -21.97
CA CYS A 67 6.82 22.70 -21.60
C CYS A 67 6.50 21.26 -21.18
N ASP A 68 6.98 20.27 -21.90
CA ASP A 68 6.81 18.85 -21.57
C ASP A 68 7.42 18.50 -20.20
N ARG A 69 8.60 19.00 -19.90
CA ARG A 69 9.27 18.81 -18.60
C ARG A 69 8.44 19.42 -17.47
N ALA A 70 7.95 20.65 -17.64
CA ALA A 70 7.07 21.29 -16.68
C ALA A 70 5.76 20.52 -16.52
N LEU A 71 5.16 20.04 -17.61
CA LEU A 71 3.94 19.24 -17.58
C LEU A 71 4.13 17.89 -16.88
N LEU A 72 5.26 17.21 -17.10
CA LEU A 72 5.62 15.99 -16.38
C LEU A 72 5.67 16.22 -14.87
N ALA A 73 6.28 17.33 -14.43
CA ALA A 73 6.31 17.70 -13.02
C ALA A 73 4.90 17.96 -12.46
N ALA A 74 4.03 18.65 -13.17
CA ALA A 74 2.64 18.87 -12.76
C ALA A 74 1.87 17.54 -12.65
N ARG A 75 2.05 16.65 -13.63
CA ARG A 75 1.41 15.33 -13.66
C ARG A 75 1.84 14.41 -12.51
N SER A 76 3.10 14.50 -12.07
CA SER A 76 3.63 13.67 -10.98
C SER A 76 2.93 13.90 -9.63
N ILE A 77 2.21 15.02 -9.50
CA ILE A 77 1.47 15.38 -8.29
C ILE A 77 -0.05 15.39 -8.49
N LYS A 78 -0.54 14.95 -9.67
CA LYS A 78 -1.98 14.83 -9.94
C LYS A 78 -2.58 13.80 -8.97
N GLY A 79 -3.70 14.15 -8.34
CA GLY A 79 -4.35 13.30 -7.33
C GLY A 79 -3.76 13.40 -5.92
N ARG A 80 -2.59 14.01 -5.72
CA ARG A 80 -2.02 14.19 -4.36
C ARG A 80 -2.69 15.39 -3.67
N TYR A 81 -3.36 15.12 -2.57
CA TYR A 81 -3.97 16.16 -1.74
C TYR A 81 -2.86 16.99 -1.03
N GLY A 82 -3.06 18.30 -0.90
CA GLY A 82 -2.12 19.16 -0.19
C GLY A 82 -0.83 19.54 -0.95
N THR A 83 -0.50 18.88 -2.07
CA THR A 83 0.67 19.22 -2.90
C THR A 83 0.23 20.02 -4.11
N TYR A 84 0.71 21.23 -4.25
CA TYR A 84 0.27 22.17 -5.31
C TYR A 84 1.25 22.29 -6.45
N PHE A 85 2.55 22.09 -6.22
CA PHE A 85 3.57 22.20 -7.27
C PHE A 85 4.63 21.11 -7.16
N ALA A 86 5.31 20.86 -8.27
CA ALA A 86 6.52 20.06 -8.34
C ALA A 86 7.51 20.70 -9.32
N ALA A 87 8.79 20.62 -9.01
CA ALA A 87 9.86 21.01 -9.91
C ALA A 87 10.35 19.78 -10.70
N TYR A 88 10.61 20.00 -11.99
CA TYR A 88 11.25 19.00 -12.81
C TYR A 88 12.74 18.98 -12.51
N ASP A 89 13.25 17.81 -12.24
CA ASP A 89 14.68 17.50 -12.13
C ASP A 89 14.96 16.13 -12.79
N ASP A 90 16.22 15.78 -12.91
CA ASP A 90 16.63 14.49 -13.48
C ASP A 90 16.24 13.31 -12.60
N GLN A 91 16.08 13.51 -11.30
CA GLN A 91 15.61 12.46 -10.38
C GLN A 91 14.15 12.14 -10.65
N LEU A 92 13.29 13.14 -10.83
CA LEU A 92 11.90 12.96 -11.22
C LEU A 92 11.79 12.20 -12.54
N ARG A 93 12.60 12.63 -13.56
CA ARG A 93 12.64 11.95 -14.86
C ARG A 93 13.03 10.47 -14.70
N ASN A 94 14.11 10.19 -13.99
CA ASN A 94 14.61 8.83 -13.80
C ASN A 94 13.58 7.95 -13.04
N ARG A 95 12.90 8.52 -12.04
CA ARG A 95 11.81 7.84 -11.32
C ARG A 95 10.66 7.48 -12.27
N LEU A 96 10.19 8.42 -13.07
CA LEU A 96 9.08 8.17 -14.01
C LEU A 96 9.46 7.12 -15.08
N LEU A 97 10.69 7.17 -15.59
CA LEU A 97 11.20 6.15 -16.51
C LEU A 97 11.27 4.77 -15.82
N ARG A 98 11.64 4.74 -14.55
CA ARG A 98 11.68 3.52 -13.76
C ARG A 98 10.28 2.94 -13.52
N GLU A 99 9.33 3.77 -13.13
CA GLU A 99 7.92 3.39 -12.95
C GLU A 99 7.32 2.84 -14.24
N GLN A 100 7.61 3.48 -15.37
CA GLN A 100 7.20 3.00 -16.70
C GLN A 100 7.81 1.64 -17.02
N ALA A 101 9.13 1.50 -16.82
CA ALA A 101 9.83 0.24 -17.09
C ALA A 101 9.33 -0.92 -16.22
N ILE A 102 8.98 -0.64 -14.95
CA ILE A 102 8.33 -1.62 -14.06
C ILE A 102 6.97 -2.03 -14.62
N THR A 103 6.16 -1.06 -15.04
CA THR A 103 4.83 -1.31 -15.59
C THR A 103 4.89 -2.12 -16.89
N ASP A 104 5.81 -1.78 -17.79
CA ASP A 104 6.01 -2.51 -19.06
C ASP A 104 6.50 -3.95 -18.84
N SER A 105 7.18 -4.21 -17.72
CA SER A 105 7.74 -5.52 -17.38
C SER A 105 6.77 -6.46 -16.64
N MET A 106 5.65 -5.96 -16.10
CA MET A 106 4.79 -6.71 -15.16
C MET A 106 4.19 -8.00 -15.76
N GLU A 107 3.56 -7.92 -16.94
CA GLU A 107 2.95 -9.07 -17.61
C GLU A 107 4.00 -10.10 -18.05
N PRO A 108 5.11 -9.71 -18.72
CA PRO A 108 6.20 -10.61 -19.01
C PRO A 108 6.83 -11.27 -17.78
N ALA A 109 6.94 -10.53 -16.66
CA ALA A 109 7.50 -11.04 -15.42
C ALA A 109 6.62 -12.15 -14.81
N LEU A 110 5.31 -11.97 -14.82
CA LEU A 110 4.35 -12.97 -14.34
C LEU A 110 4.41 -14.23 -15.21
N ALA A 111 4.37 -14.07 -16.53
CA ALA A 111 4.44 -15.19 -17.48
C ALA A 111 5.75 -15.98 -17.37
N LYS A 112 6.87 -15.30 -17.12
CA LYS A 112 8.21 -15.92 -16.95
C LYS A 112 8.51 -16.35 -15.52
N LYS A 113 7.53 -16.29 -14.60
CA LYS A 113 7.67 -16.68 -13.18
C LYS A 113 8.80 -15.98 -12.45
N GLN A 114 9.01 -14.70 -12.74
CA GLN A 114 10.03 -13.87 -12.09
C GLN A 114 9.61 -13.44 -10.67
N PHE A 115 8.32 -13.57 -10.33
CA PHE A 115 7.83 -13.36 -8.99
C PHE A 115 8.02 -14.64 -8.16
N GLU A 116 8.79 -14.50 -7.10
CA GLU A 116 9.07 -15.57 -6.14
C GLU A 116 8.26 -15.32 -4.86
N VAL A 117 7.73 -16.39 -4.26
CA VAL A 117 7.02 -16.30 -2.99
C VAL A 117 7.92 -16.79 -1.87
N TYR A 118 8.28 -15.91 -0.97
CA TYR A 118 9.04 -16.19 0.24
C TYR A 118 8.09 -16.39 1.40
N LEU A 119 8.43 -17.29 2.29
CA LEU A 119 7.64 -17.58 3.48
C LEU A 119 8.37 -17.05 4.71
N GLN A 120 7.78 -16.07 5.37
CA GLN A 120 8.27 -15.56 6.65
C GLN A 120 7.61 -16.36 7.78
N PRO A 121 8.37 -17.13 8.60
CA PRO A 121 7.78 -17.95 9.63
C PRO A 121 7.21 -17.09 10.76
N LYS A 122 6.05 -17.51 11.29
CA LYS A 122 5.39 -16.95 12.48
C LYS A 122 5.57 -17.92 13.63
N TYR A 123 6.07 -17.44 14.77
CA TYR A 123 6.29 -18.27 15.95
C TYR A 123 5.37 -17.84 17.09
N ARG A 124 4.87 -18.82 17.83
CA ARG A 124 4.13 -18.58 19.05
C ARG A 124 5.11 -18.20 20.17
N ILE A 125 4.87 -17.07 20.83
CA ILE A 125 5.78 -16.53 21.85
C ILE A 125 5.90 -17.47 23.04
N LYS A 126 4.80 -18.11 23.45
CA LYS A 126 4.73 -18.95 24.66
C LYS A 126 5.69 -20.15 24.66
N ASP A 127 5.83 -20.79 23.52
CA ASP A 127 6.56 -22.07 23.38
C ASP A 127 7.54 -22.08 22.19
N HIS A 128 7.71 -20.96 21.52
CA HIS A 128 8.57 -20.78 20.34
C HIS A 128 8.30 -21.78 19.21
N ARG A 129 7.10 -22.36 19.16
CA ARG A 129 6.72 -23.27 18.08
C ARG A 129 6.25 -22.51 16.87
N LEU A 130 6.57 -23.04 15.69
CA LEU A 130 6.07 -22.52 14.42
C LEU A 130 4.53 -22.60 14.41
N SER A 131 3.87 -21.47 14.20
CA SER A 131 2.41 -21.34 14.20
C SER A 131 1.83 -21.07 12.83
N GLY A 132 2.64 -20.66 11.86
CA GLY A 132 2.24 -20.34 10.51
C GLY A 132 3.38 -19.68 9.74
N ALA A 133 3.08 -19.20 8.56
CA ALA A 133 4.00 -18.37 7.77
C ALA A 133 3.23 -17.29 7.02
N GLU A 134 3.90 -16.20 6.67
CA GLU A 134 3.36 -15.15 5.78
C GLU A 134 4.01 -15.29 4.42
N ALA A 135 3.19 -15.30 3.36
CA ALA A 135 3.64 -15.35 1.97
C ALA A 135 3.95 -13.94 1.46
N LEU A 136 5.20 -13.69 1.21
CA LEU A 136 5.70 -12.40 0.78
C LEU A 136 6.26 -12.49 -0.64
N VAL A 137 5.67 -11.76 -1.56
CA VAL A 137 6.15 -11.70 -2.94
C VAL A 137 7.48 -10.96 -3.03
N ARG A 138 8.37 -11.48 -3.89
CA ARG A 138 9.65 -10.86 -4.24
C ARG A 138 9.78 -10.93 -5.75
N TRP A 139 10.28 -9.90 -6.37
CA TRP A 139 10.49 -9.88 -7.81
C TRP A 139 11.97 -9.95 -8.15
N ARG A 140 12.36 -11.03 -8.81
CA ARG A 140 13.72 -11.21 -9.34
C ARG A 140 13.75 -10.85 -10.82
N HIS A 141 14.02 -9.58 -11.09
CA HIS A 141 14.10 -9.10 -12.47
C HIS A 141 15.45 -9.46 -13.10
N PRO A 142 15.50 -9.94 -14.37
CA PRO A 142 16.73 -10.44 -14.98
C PRO A 142 17.83 -9.39 -15.15
N VAL A 143 17.47 -8.13 -15.30
CA VAL A 143 18.41 -7.00 -15.49
C VAL A 143 18.63 -6.23 -14.19
N TRP A 144 17.56 -5.97 -13.41
CA TRP A 144 17.63 -5.14 -12.21
C TRP A 144 17.90 -5.93 -10.93
N GLY A 145 17.93 -7.25 -11.01
CA GLY A 145 18.08 -8.10 -9.84
C GLY A 145 16.85 -8.11 -8.95
N PHE A 146 17.07 -8.13 -7.66
CA PHE A 146 16.03 -8.23 -6.66
C PHE A 146 15.33 -6.89 -6.43
N GLN A 147 14.01 -6.85 -6.65
CA GLN A 147 13.20 -5.66 -6.52
C GLN A 147 12.37 -5.68 -5.24
N SER A 148 12.34 -4.55 -4.52
CA SER A 148 11.55 -4.39 -3.31
C SER A 148 10.05 -4.31 -3.64
N PRO A 149 9.17 -4.98 -2.86
CA PRO A 149 7.72 -4.81 -3.01
C PRO A 149 7.26 -3.35 -2.99
N GLY A 150 7.89 -2.50 -2.19
CA GLY A 150 7.58 -1.07 -2.14
C GLY A 150 7.82 -0.31 -3.46
N GLU A 151 8.60 -0.86 -4.40
CA GLU A 151 8.82 -0.25 -5.70
C GLU A 151 7.74 -0.61 -6.73
N PHE A 152 7.14 -1.80 -6.66
CA PHE A 152 6.22 -2.28 -7.68
C PHE A 152 4.78 -2.45 -7.22
N ILE A 153 4.52 -2.80 -5.96
CA ILE A 153 3.14 -2.99 -5.45
C ILE A 153 2.28 -1.75 -5.64
N PRO A 154 2.73 -0.50 -5.27
CA PRO A 154 1.91 0.68 -5.46
C PRO A 154 1.57 0.96 -6.92
N LEU A 155 2.46 0.63 -7.86
CA LEU A 155 2.23 0.77 -9.30
C LEU A 155 1.20 -0.24 -9.80
N PHE A 156 1.28 -1.49 -9.30
CA PHE A 156 0.37 -2.56 -9.67
C PHE A 156 -1.05 -2.35 -9.10
N GLU A 157 -1.15 -1.73 -7.92
CA GLU A 157 -2.44 -1.27 -7.38
C GLU A 157 -3.06 -0.17 -8.23
N GLN A 158 -2.26 0.83 -8.66
CA GLN A 158 -2.75 1.93 -9.48
C GLN A 158 -3.26 1.50 -10.85
N ASN A 159 -2.66 0.49 -11.47
CA ASN A 159 -3.02 0.00 -12.79
C ASN A 159 -3.90 -1.27 -12.79
N GLY A 160 -4.25 -1.80 -11.61
CA GLY A 160 -5.10 -2.98 -11.43
C GLY A 160 -4.41 -4.32 -11.66
N PHE A 161 -3.10 -4.33 -11.95
CA PHE A 161 -2.35 -5.60 -12.12
C PHE A 161 -2.19 -6.38 -10.82
N ILE A 162 -2.37 -5.70 -9.68
CA ILE A 162 -2.24 -6.32 -8.35
C ILE A 162 -3.12 -7.57 -8.21
N THR A 163 -4.34 -7.57 -8.70
CA THR A 163 -5.24 -8.73 -8.65
C THR A 163 -4.66 -9.97 -9.32
N LYS A 164 -3.97 -9.82 -10.47
CA LYS A 164 -3.29 -10.95 -11.12
C LYS A 164 -2.10 -11.44 -10.31
N LEU A 165 -1.36 -10.53 -9.70
CA LEU A 165 -0.22 -10.87 -8.85
C LEU A 165 -0.68 -11.58 -7.59
N ASP A 166 -1.72 -11.08 -6.92
CA ASP A 166 -2.26 -11.65 -5.69
C ASP A 166 -2.81 -13.07 -5.95
N GLN A 167 -3.56 -13.26 -7.02
CA GLN A 167 -4.01 -14.59 -7.43
C GLN A 167 -2.84 -15.55 -7.66
N TYR A 168 -1.76 -15.10 -8.31
CA TYR A 168 -0.55 -15.90 -8.48
C TYR A 168 0.08 -16.28 -7.13
N VAL A 169 0.17 -15.33 -6.19
CA VAL A 169 0.72 -15.57 -4.84
C VAL A 169 -0.16 -16.56 -4.07
N TRP A 170 -1.49 -16.42 -4.12
CA TRP A 170 -2.43 -17.35 -3.48
C TRP A 170 -2.27 -18.79 -4.01
N GLU A 171 -2.17 -18.94 -5.34
CA GLU A 171 -1.93 -20.26 -5.96
C GLU A 171 -0.59 -20.85 -5.53
N ARG A 172 0.46 -20.05 -5.46
CA ARG A 172 1.78 -20.51 -5.01
C ARG A 172 1.77 -20.92 -3.54
N ALA A 173 1.13 -20.13 -2.67
CA ALA A 173 0.97 -20.47 -1.25
C ALA A 173 0.19 -21.78 -1.07
N ALA A 174 -0.94 -21.93 -1.78
CA ALA A 174 -1.73 -23.17 -1.76
C ALA A 174 -0.95 -24.40 -2.26
N SER A 175 -0.15 -24.21 -3.30
CA SER A 175 0.73 -25.26 -3.83
C SER A 175 1.75 -25.74 -2.78
N VAL A 176 2.37 -24.80 -2.06
CA VAL A 176 3.33 -25.09 -0.99
C VAL A 176 2.66 -25.80 0.18
N LEU A 177 1.47 -25.34 0.60
CA LEU A 177 0.69 -26.00 1.65
C LEU A 177 0.39 -27.47 1.27
N ARG A 178 0.00 -27.71 0.04
CA ARG A 178 -0.26 -29.08 -0.45
C ARG A 178 1.01 -29.93 -0.49
N GLU A 179 2.14 -29.34 -0.88
CA GLU A 179 3.43 -30.04 -0.85
C GLU A 179 3.82 -30.43 0.58
N TRP A 180 3.62 -29.55 1.57
CA TRP A 180 3.85 -29.85 2.96
C TRP A 180 2.98 -30.97 3.48
N ASP A 181 1.68 -30.98 3.14
CA ASP A 181 0.78 -32.08 3.50
C ASP A 181 1.25 -33.41 2.90
N ASN A 182 1.67 -33.41 1.62
CA ASN A 182 2.18 -34.62 0.97
C ASN A 182 3.48 -35.15 1.58
N ARG A 183 4.29 -34.26 2.18
CA ARG A 183 5.53 -34.62 2.91
C ARG A 183 5.28 -35.02 4.36
N GLY A 184 4.04 -34.94 4.84
CA GLY A 184 3.67 -35.25 6.22
C GLY A 184 4.13 -34.21 7.25
N TYR A 185 4.37 -32.98 6.85
CA TYR A 185 4.68 -31.91 7.77
C TYR A 185 3.45 -31.52 8.61
N PRO A 186 3.67 -31.01 9.85
CA PRO A 186 2.55 -30.52 10.67
C PRO A 186 1.74 -29.48 9.92
N PRO A 187 0.41 -29.52 10.00
CA PRO A 187 -0.46 -28.60 9.32
C PRO A 187 -0.38 -27.21 9.95
N ILE A 188 0.34 -26.30 9.29
CA ILE A 188 0.37 -24.87 9.65
C ILE A 188 -0.30 -24.03 8.57
N PRO A 189 -0.93 -22.91 8.91
CA PRO A 189 -1.51 -21.99 7.92
C PRO A 189 -0.43 -21.15 7.25
N VAL A 190 -0.75 -20.66 6.07
CA VAL A 190 0.00 -19.60 5.38
C VAL A 190 -0.94 -18.42 5.14
N SER A 191 -0.49 -17.24 5.57
CA SER A 191 -1.21 -15.99 5.32
C SER A 191 -0.78 -15.38 3.99
N VAL A 192 -1.74 -14.86 3.27
CA VAL A 192 -1.56 -14.16 1.98
C VAL A 192 -2.23 -12.81 2.03
N ASN A 193 -1.60 -11.82 1.43
CA ASN A 193 -2.20 -10.49 1.29
C ASN A 193 -3.37 -10.51 0.32
N VAL A 194 -4.41 -9.75 0.65
CA VAL A 194 -5.57 -9.47 -0.21
C VAL A 194 -5.60 -7.96 -0.39
N SER A 195 -5.36 -7.52 -1.61
CA SER A 195 -5.33 -6.10 -1.91
C SER A 195 -6.72 -5.47 -1.78
N ARG A 196 -6.75 -4.14 -1.65
CA ARG A 196 -8.01 -3.41 -1.64
C ARG A 196 -8.81 -3.66 -2.92
N ALA A 197 -8.16 -3.73 -4.07
CA ALA A 197 -8.81 -4.02 -5.35
C ALA A 197 -9.51 -5.39 -5.35
N ASP A 198 -8.91 -6.38 -4.68
CA ASP A 198 -9.49 -7.72 -4.58
C ASP A 198 -10.70 -7.77 -3.66
N ILE A 199 -10.67 -7.07 -2.51
CA ILE A 199 -11.80 -7.04 -1.57
C ILE A 199 -13.08 -6.50 -2.25
N TYR A 200 -12.92 -5.56 -3.18
CA TYR A 200 -14.03 -5.03 -3.96
C TYR A 200 -14.39 -5.87 -5.20
N HIS A 201 -13.63 -6.94 -5.49
CA HIS A 201 -13.90 -7.80 -6.62
C HIS A 201 -15.02 -8.80 -6.29
N LYS A 202 -16.12 -8.75 -7.05
CA LYS A 202 -17.31 -9.58 -6.82
C LYS A 202 -17.06 -11.08 -6.80
N ASP A 203 -16.05 -11.55 -7.53
CA ASP A 203 -15.74 -12.98 -7.67
C ASP A 203 -14.59 -13.43 -6.73
N LEU A 204 -14.17 -12.60 -5.76
CA LEU A 204 -13.06 -12.90 -4.83
C LEU A 204 -13.26 -14.25 -4.13
N ALA A 205 -14.45 -14.47 -3.57
CA ALA A 205 -14.75 -15.69 -2.84
C ALA A 205 -14.67 -16.93 -3.73
N ASP A 206 -15.18 -16.86 -4.96
CA ASP A 206 -15.12 -17.95 -5.91
C ASP A 206 -13.69 -18.25 -6.37
N MET A 207 -12.87 -17.22 -6.57
CA MET A 207 -11.45 -17.37 -6.90
C MET A 207 -10.71 -18.11 -5.79
N LEU A 208 -10.85 -17.66 -4.54
CA LEU A 208 -10.21 -18.26 -3.37
C LEU A 208 -10.69 -19.70 -3.13
N LEU A 209 -12.01 -19.95 -3.20
CA LEU A 209 -12.58 -21.31 -3.11
C LEU A 209 -12.08 -22.20 -4.23
N GLY A 210 -11.97 -21.69 -5.46
CA GLY A 210 -11.41 -22.42 -6.60
C GLY A 210 -9.98 -22.88 -6.34
N ILE A 211 -9.16 -22.02 -5.73
CA ILE A 211 -7.78 -22.32 -5.37
C ILE A 211 -7.73 -23.42 -4.31
N VAL A 212 -8.38 -23.22 -3.15
CA VAL A 212 -8.30 -24.20 -2.04
C VAL A 212 -8.88 -25.57 -2.45
N ARG A 213 -9.94 -25.62 -3.26
CA ARG A 213 -10.50 -26.85 -3.82
C ARG A 213 -9.53 -27.55 -4.77
N ARG A 214 -8.87 -26.81 -5.67
CA ARG A 214 -7.87 -27.35 -6.62
C ARG A 214 -6.73 -28.04 -5.89
N TYR A 215 -6.25 -27.43 -4.80
CA TYR A 215 -5.16 -27.97 -3.99
C TYR A 215 -5.66 -28.90 -2.86
N ARG A 216 -6.97 -29.17 -2.76
CA ARG A 216 -7.59 -30.01 -1.72
C ARG A 216 -7.20 -29.57 -0.31
N LEU A 217 -7.27 -28.28 -0.06
CA LEU A 217 -7.00 -27.66 1.24
C LEU A 217 -8.31 -27.28 1.94
N GLN A 218 -8.27 -27.21 3.27
CA GLN A 218 -9.31 -26.54 4.04
C GLN A 218 -9.10 -25.03 3.92
N PRO A 219 -10.17 -24.20 3.78
CA PRO A 219 -10.06 -22.75 3.70
C PRO A 219 -9.23 -22.16 4.86
N SER A 220 -9.38 -22.68 6.08
CA SER A 220 -8.64 -22.29 7.28
C SER A 220 -7.12 -22.45 7.21
N ARG A 221 -6.61 -23.12 6.17
CA ARG A 221 -5.16 -23.24 5.94
C ARG A 221 -4.57 -22.05 5.17
N LEU A 222 -5.41 -21.30 4.48
CA LEU A 222 -5.03 -20.08 3.77
C LEU A 222 -5.66 -18.90 4.52
N HIS A 223 -4.86 -18.21 5.32
CA HIS A 223 -5.29 -17.01 6.01
C HIS A 223 -5.26 -15.82 5.06
N LEU A 224 -6.20 -14.89 5.17
CA LEU A 224 -6.34 -13.74 4.31
C LEU A 224 -5.99 -12.47 5.09
N GLU A 225 -4.92 -11.80 4.70
CA GLU A 225 -4.46 -10.56 5.34
C GLU A 225 -5.04 -9.35 4.59
N ILE A 226 -5.78 -8.52 5.31
CA ILE A 226 -6.35 -7.27 4.80
C ILE A 226 -5.76 -6.09 5.57
N THR A 227 -5.46 -4.99 4.89
CA THR A 227 -4.94 -3.79 5.55
C THR A 227 -6.06 -2.93 6.12
N GLU A 228 -5.75 -2.17 7.17
CA GLU A 228 -6.67 -1.19 7.77
C GLU A 228 -7.23 -0.20 6.73
N SER A 229 -6.40 0.22 5.77
CA SER A 229 -6.79 1.19 4.74
C SER A 229 -7.90 0.70 3.80
N ALA A 230 -8.07 -0.61 3.64
CA ALA A 230 -9.14 -1.16 2.82
C ALA A 230 -10.54 -0.82 3.37
N TYR A 231 -10.66 -0.65 4.70
CA TYR A 231 -11.91 -0.33 5.36
C TYR A 231 -12.37 1.12 5.16
N THR A 232 -11.46 2.07 4.90
CA THR A 232 -11.76 3.51 4.97
C THR A 232 -12.66 4.03 3.85
N GLU A 233 -12.70 3.40 2.69
CA GLU A 233 -13.47 3.89 1.53
C GLU A 233 -14.93 3.40 1.52
N ASN A 234 -15.16 2.13 1.77
CA ASN A 234 -16.50 1.54 1.83
C ASN A 234 -16.58 0.47 2.93
N PRO A 235 -16.79 0.87 4.18
CA PRO A 235 -16.82 -0.04 5.33
C PRO A 235 -17.85 -1.15 5.20
N GLU A 236 -19.04 -0.84 4.70
CA GLU A 236 -20.15 -1.80 4.60
C GLU A 236 -19.81 -2.97 3.68
N GLN A 237 -19.25 -2.68 2.50
CA GLN A 237 -18.84 -3.71 1.55
C GLN A 237 -17.69 -4.57 2.09
N VAL A 238 -16.73 -3.97 2.81
CA VAL A 238 -15.63 -4.73 3.42
C VAL A 238 -16.17 -5.68 4.50
N ILE A 239 -17.07 -5.20 5.37
CA ILE A 239 -17.69 -6.03 6.40
C ILE A 239 -18.46 -7.21 5.79
N GLU A 240 -19.24 -6.97 4.74
CA GLU A 240 -20.00 -7.99 4.05
C GLU A 240 -19.06 -9.04 3.40
N THR A 241 -18.05 -8.60 2.63
CA THR A 241 -17.10 -9.47 1.97
C THR A 241 -16.32 -10.32 2.98
N VAL A 242 -15.79 -9.69 4.04
CA VAL A 242 -15.03 -10.37 5.09
C VAL A 242 -15.92 -11.36 5.86
N GLY A 243 -17.15 -10.96 6.19
CA GLY A 243 -18.13 -11.85 6.82
C GLY A 243 -18.39 -13.11 5.99
N TYR A 244 -18.62 -12.94 4.69
CA TYR A 244 -18.86 -14.04 3.79
C TYR A 244 -17.63 -14.97 3.65
N LEU A 245 -16.42 -14.42 3.54
CA LEU A 245 -15.20 -15.23 3.50
C LEU A 245 -15.00 -16.07 4.77
N ARG A 246 -15.37 -15.52 5.94
CA ARG A 246 -15.34 -16.25 7.21
C ARG A 246 -16.37 -17.38 7.25
N GLU A 247 -17.59 -17.16 6.75
CA GLU A 247 -18.62 -18.20 6.63
C GLU A 247 -18.14 -19.36 5.73
N LEU A 248 -17.32 -19.08 4.73
CA LEU A 248 -16.67 -20.08 3.88
C LEU A 248 -15.52 -20.81 4.57
N GLY A 249 -15.14 -20.40 5.79
CA GLY A 249 -14.12 -21.03 6.63
C GLY A 249 -12.71 -20.47 6.47
N PHE A 250 -12.54 -19.34 5.78
CA PHE A 250 -11.25 -18.63 5.77
C PHE A 250 -11.03 -17.90 7.11
N VAL A 251 -9.77 -17.77 7.50
CA VAL A 251 -9.34 -16.97 8.67
C VAL A 251 -8.89 -15.61 8.17
N ILE A 252 -9.42 -14.55 8.74
CA ILE A 252 -9.13 -13.18 8.33
C ILE A 252 -8.17 -12.54 9.32
N GLU A 253 -7.05 -12.04 8.83
CA GLU A 253 -6.05 -11.28 9.59
C GLU A 253 -6.12 -9.81 9.18
N MET A 254 -6.20 -8.89 10.14
CA MET A 254 -6.07 -7.47 9.89
C MET A 254 -4.63 -7.04 10.09
N ASP A 255 -4.01 -6.52 9.05
CA ASP A 255 -2.61 -6.07 9.06
C ASP A 255 -2.48 -4.57 9.28
N ASP A 256 -1.30 -4.15 9.75
CA ASP A 256 -0.89 -2.76 10.01
C ASP A 256 -1.83 -2.00 10.97
N PHE A 257 -2.52 -2.71 11.87
CA PHE A 257 -3.43 -2.07 12.82
C PHE A 257 -2.70 -1.07 13.73
N GLY A 258 -3.19 0.17 13.73
CA GLY A 258 -2.62 1.26 14.51
C GLY A 258 -1.66 2.15 13.74
N SER A 259 -1.38 1.87 12.47
CA SER A 259 -0.52 2.72 11.63
C SER A 259 -1.21 3.98 11.09
N GLY A 260 -2.55 4.04 11.18
CA GLY A 260 -3.38 5.10 10.63
C GLY A 260 -4.39 5.67 11.64
N TYR A 261 -5.49 6.22 11.14
CA TYR A 261 -6.62 6.68 11.94
C TYR A 261 -7.52 5.49 12.34
N SER A 262 -6.95 4.50 13.03
CA SER A 262 -7.70 3.34 13.51
C SER A 262 -8.84 3.79 14.39
N SER A 263 -10.06 3.71 13.91
CA SER A 263 -11.19 3.93 14.78
C SER A 263 -11.47 2.64 15.57
N LEU A 264 -11.67 2.77 16.89
CA LEU A 264 -12.16 1.66 17.73
C LEU A 264 -13.48 1.07 17.18
N ASN A 265 -14.21 1.84 16.38
CA ASN A 265 -15.41 1.40 15.67
C ASN A 265 -15.08 0.29 14.66
N MET A 266 -13.96 0.39 13.94
CA MET A 266 -13.54 -0.64 13.00
C MET A 266 -13.35 -2.01 13.69
N LEU A 267 -12.71 -2.04 14.87
CA LEU A 267 -12.56 -3.28 15.65
C LEU A 267 -13.90 -3.86 16.13
N LYS A 268 -14.90 -3.01 16.31
CA LYS A 268 -16.24 -3.45 16.70
C LYS A 268 -17.01 -4.04 15.52
N ASP A 269 -16.82 -3.46 14.33
CA ASP A 269 -17.70 -3.69 13.20
C ASP A 269 -17.12 -4.71 12.20
N VAL A 270 -15.78 -4.81 12.05
CA VAL A 270 -15.16 -5.75 11.10
C VAL A 270 -14.95 -7.12 11.77
N PRO A 271 -15.52 -8.18 11.21
CA PRO A 271 -15.40 -9.53 11.78
C PRO A 271 -14.06 -10.17 11.41
N VAL A 272 -12.94 -9.74 12.03
CA VAL A 272 -11.61 -10.35 11.83
C VAL A 272 -11.32 -11.39 12.92
N ASP A 273 -10.44 -12.36 12.61
CA ASP A 273 -10.07 -13.41 13.55
C ASP A 273 -8.74 -13.09 14.25
N ILE A 274 -7.81 -12.44 13.54
CA ILE A 274 -6.47 -12.13 14.03
C ILE A 274 -6.16 -10.67 13.77
N LEU A 275 -5.58 -10.01 14.79
CA LEU A 275 -5.13 -8.63 14.71
C LEU A 275 -3.60 -8.58 14.68
N LYS A 276 -3.00 -8.04 13.61
CA LYS A 276 -1.56 -7.81 13.50
C LYS A 276 -1.26 -6.34 13.80
N MET A 277 -0.51 -6.10 14.86
CA MET A 277 -0.16 -4.76 15.30
C MET A 277 1.13 -4.29 14.63
N ASP A 278 1.14 -3.06 14.10
CA ASP A 278 2.35 -2.45 13.53
C ASP A 278 3.31 -2.02 14.64
N MET A 279 4.59 -2.37 14.47
CA MET A 279 5.68 -2.00 15.41
C MET A 279 5.97 -0.49 15.46
N LYS A 280 5.59 0.27 14.47
CA LYS A 280 5.66 1.74 14.50
C LYS A 280 4.96 2.33 15.73
N PHE A 281 3.96 1.63 16.23
CA PHE A 281 3.27 1.98 17.45
C PHE A 281 4.19 2.02 18.69
N LEU A 282 5.29 1.29 18.64
CA LEU A 282 6.28 1.20 19.73
C LEU A 282 7.48 2.14 19.49
N GLU A 283 7.77 2.51 18.24
CA GLU A 283 8.98 3.27 17.87
C GLU A 283 8.89 4.76 18.21
N ASP A 284 7.72 5.38 18.09
CA ASP A 284 7.55 6.83 18.21
C ASP A 284 7.76 7.41 19.64
N GLN A 285 7.80 6.58 20.70
CA GLN A 285 7.86 7.09 22.09
C GLN A 285 8.87 6.42 23.01
N GLY A 286 9.66 5.43 22.54
CA GLY A 286 10.59 4.66 23.38
C GLY A 286 9.89 3.81 24.48
N ILE A 287 10.66 2.99 25.18
CA ILE A 287 10.16 2.06 26.24
C ILE A 287 9.51 2.79 27.43
N SER A 288 9.75 4.10 27.60
CA SER A 288 9.25 4.94 28.69
C SER A 288 8.00 5.78 28.34
N GLY A 289 7.46 5.67 27.11
CA GLY A 289 6.28 6.41 26.66
C GLY A 289 4.93 5.73 26.99
N ARG A 290 3.83 6.33 26.54
CA ARG A 290 2.46 5.79 26.66
C ARG A 290 2.18 4.59 25.73
N GLY A 291 3.07 4.31 24.76
CA GLY A 291 2.93 3.24 23.77
C GLY A 291 2.70 1.87 24.39
N PRO A 292 3.53 1.43 25.38
CA PRO A 292 3.35 0.15 26.05
C PRO A 292 2.01 -0.04 26.76
N GLU A 293 1.50 1.02 27.42
CA GLU A 293 0.20 0.98 28.11
C GLU A 293 -0.98 0.90 27.15
N ILE A 294 -0.88 1.61 26.00
CA ILE A 294 -1.88 1.57 24.95
C ILE A 294 -1.91 0.20 24.31
N LEU A 295 -0.74 -0.36 23.97
CA LEU A 295 -0.64 -1.71 23.41
C LEU A 295 -1.21 -2.76 24.36
N ALA A 296 -0.86 -2.70 25.66
CA ALA A 296 -1.41 -3.61 26.67
C ALA A 296 -2.94 -3.49 26.76
N SER A 297 -3.49 -2.30 26.57
CA SER A 297 -4.94 -2.06 26.59
C SER A 297 -5.60 -2.61 25.33
N LEU A 298 -4.98 -2.46 24.15
CA LEU A 298 -5.46 -3.04 22.90
C LEU A 298 -5.43 -4.57 22.94
N VAL A 299 -4.36 -5.17 23.46
CA VAL A 299 -4.27 -6.63 23.65
C VAL A 299 -5.37 -7.15 24.58
N ARG A 300 -5.61 -6.46 25.71
CA ARG A 300 -6.72 -6.83 26.62
C ARG A 300 -8.07 -6.72 25.95
N MET A 301 -8.28 -5.70 25.13
CA MET A 301 -9.51 -5.50 24.37
C MET A 301 -9.70 -6.63 23.34
N ALA A 302 -8.68 -6.89 22.51
CA ALA A 302 -8.70 -7.97 21.51
C ALA A 302 -9.03 -9.33 22.16
N LYS A 303 -8.43 -9.65 23.32
CA LYS A 303 -8.78 -10.88 24.08
C LYS A 303 -10.24 -10.92 24.53
N LYS A 304 -10.79 -9.80 24.98
CA LYS A 304 -12.19 -9.74 25.45
C LYS A 304 -13.19 -9.86 24.31
N THR A 305 -12.84 -9.40 23.13
CA THR A 305 -13.67 -9.48 21.91
C THR A 305 -13.50 -10.79 21.14
N GLY A 306 -12.67 -11.72 21.65
CA GLY A 306 -12.48 -13.06 21.06
C GLY A 306 -11.51 -13.10 19.88
N HIS A 307 -10.79 -12.01 19.61
CA HIS A 307 -9.79 -11.96 18.54
C HIS A 307 -8.44 -12.56 19.00
N ALA A 308 -7.84 -13.42 18.20
CA ALA A 308 -6.44 -13.77 18.36
C ALA A 308 -5.57 -12.57 17.93
N HIS A 309 -4.37 -12.44 18.49
CA HIS A 309 -3.50 -11.30 18.18
C HIS A 309 -2.09 -11.77 17.89
N HIS A 310 -1.45 -11.12 16.92
CA HIS A 310 -0.04 -11.27 16.60
C HIS A 310 0.65 -9.91 16.63
N CYS A 311 1.88 -9.85 17.17
CA CYS A 311 2.74 -8.68 17.03
C CYS A 311 3.73 -8.94 15.90
N ARG A 312 3.74 -8.03 14.89
CA ARG A 312 4.66 -8.08 13.76
C ARG A 312 6.00 -7.46 14.15
N GLY A 313 7.11 -8.07 13.76
CA GLY A 313 8.41 -7.40 13.75
C GLY A 313 9.32 -7.70 14.96
N TYR A 314 9.20 -8.84 15.57
CA TYR A 314 10.14 -9.23 16.62
C TYR A 314 11.56 -9.48 16.08
N ARG A 315 12.51 -8.60 16.40
CA ARG A 315 13.96 -8.80 16.18
C ARG A 315 14.85 -8.34 17.34
N ASP A 316 14.28 -7.80 18.42
CA ASP A 316 15.05 -7.19 19.49
C ASP A 316 14.67 -7.75 20.88
N GLU A 317 15.66 -7.98 21.75
CA GLU A 317 15.46 -8.44 23.13
C GLU A 317 14.54 -7.52 23.95
N GLY A 318 14.50 -6.22 23.63
CA GLY A 318 13.63 -5.23 24.27
C GLY A 318 12.15 -5.48 24.03
N THR A 319 11.78 -5.84 22.79
CA THR A 319 10.38 -6.14 22.41
C THR A 319 9.91 -7.47 22.98
N GLY A 320 10.81 -8.46 23.11
CA GLY A 320 10.48 -9.74 23.74
C GLY A 320 10.10 -9.61 25.21
N ARG A 321 10.79 -8.77 25.97
CA ARG A 321 10.41 -8.47 27.37
C ARG A 321 9.05 -7.78 27.45
N PHE A 322 8.75 -6.89 26.53
CA PHE A 322 7.47 -6.20 26.47
C PHE A 322 6.30 -7.14 26.14
N SER A 323 6.48 -8.03 25.17
CA SER A 323 5.47 -9.03 24.81
C SER A 323 5.16 -9.98 25.97
N ALA A 324 6.16 -10.36 26.76
CA ALA A 324 5.98 -11.14 27.98
C ALA A 324 5.17 -10.40 29.05
N LEU A 325 5.39 -9.09 29.22
CA LEU A 325 4.62 -8.24 30.14
C LEU A 325 3.15 -8.10 29.76
N CYS A 326 2.82 -8.15 28.46
CA CYS A 326 1.43 -8.13 27.98
C CYS A 326 0.71 -9.48 28.17
N GLY A 327 1.40 -10.54 28.64
CA GLY A 327 0.81 -11.85 28.90
C GLY A 327 0.37 -12.58 27.65
N MET A 328 1.10 -12.37 26.54
CA MET A 328 0.95 -13.09 25.28
C MET A 328 1.63 -14.45 25.31
#